data_99c279dd1612c2ca8b47e8e55518b6dc
#
_entry.id   99c279dd1612c2ca8b47e8e55518b6dc
#
_cell.length_a   1.000
_cell.length_b   1.000
_cell.length_c   1.000
_cell.angle_alpha   90.00
_cell.angle_beta   90.00
_cell.angle_gamma   90.00
#
_symmetry.space_group_name_H-M   'P 1'
#
loop_
_entity.id
_entity.type
_entity.pdbx_description
1 polymer ?
#
loop_
_entity_poly.entity_id
_entity_poly.type
_entity_poly.pdbx_seq_one_letter_code
_entity_poly.pdbx_strand_id
1 'polypeptide(L)'
;PINQVSMQFNSIIMGLAGGERIFRLLDETPEVDDGYVTLVNAVKDGGTIKESEKRTGMWAWKHYHKDTGITDYKELKGDVVFDDVDFGYNPDKIVLHNIKMFAEPGQKIAFVGSTGAGKTTITNLINRFYDIQDGKIRYDGININKIKKNDLRKSLGIVLQDTHLFTGTVMENI
;
A
#
# COMPACT_ATOMS: atom_id res chain seq x y z
N PRO A 1 -31.90 46.28 -5.79
CA PRO A 1 -32.42 45.00 -5.25
C PRO A 1 -32.10 43.79 -6.16
N ILE A 2 -32.35 43.90 -7.50
CA ILE A 2 -32.17 42.76 -8.43
C ILE A 2 -30.72 42.24 -8.47
N ASN A 3 -29.74 43.16 -8.53
CA ASN A 3 -28.32 42.77 -8.55
C ASN A 3 -27.90 42.06 -7.27
N GLN A 4 -28.45 42.44 -6.12
CA GLN A 4 -28.15 41.81 -4.84
C GLN A 4 -28.71 40.39 -4.76
N VAL A 5 -29.90 40.15 -5.29
CA VAL A 5 -30.50 38.83 -5.41
C VAL A 5 -29.68 37.93 -6.35
N SER A 6 -29.24 38.47 -7.50
CA SER A 6 -28.38 37.74 -8.45
C SER A 6 -27.03 37.36 -7.83
N MET A 7 -26.41 38.23 -7.02
CA MET A 7 -25.17 37.91 -6.30
C MET A 7 -25.38 36.80 -5.27
N GLN A 8 -26.51 36.85 -4.52
CA GLN A 8 -26.81 35.77 -3.56
C GLN A 8 -27.07 34.45 -4.25
N PHE A 9 -27.77 34.43 -5.39
CA PHE A 9 -27.99 33.23 -6.19
C PHE A 9 -26.66 32.61 -6.67
N ASN A 10 -25.76 33.44 -7.18
CA ASN A 10 -24.43 32.98 -7.60
C ASN A 10 -23.63 32.39 -6.43
N SER A 11 -23.70 33.03 -5.24
CA SER A 11 -23.04 32.50 -4.05
C SER A 11 -23.59 31.15 -3.61
N ILE A 12 -24.90 30.93 -3.70
CA ILE A 12 -25.54 29.64 -3.42
C ILE A 12 -25.11 28.58 -4.42
N ILE A 13 -25.11 28.89 -5.72
CA ILE A 13 -24.67 27.98 -6.77
C ILE A 13 -23.21 27.56 -6.54
N MET A 14 -22.34 28.52 -6.25
CA MET A 14 -20.92 28.20 -5.95
C MET A 14 -20.77 27.37 -4.69
N GLY A 15 -21.55 27.62 -3.65
CA GLY A 15 -21.61 26.84 -2.42
C GLY A 15 -22.06 25.41 -2.67
N LEU A 16 -23.12 25.23 -3.48
CA LEU A 16 -23.63 23.91 -3.87
C LEU A 16 -22.59 23.12 -4.69
N ALA A 17 -21.94 23.76 -5.68
CA ALA A 17 -20.90 23.13 -6.48
C ALA A 17 -19.67 22.73 -5.62
N GLY A 18 -19.31 23.54 -4.63
CA GLY A 18 -18.27 23.18 -3.66
C GLY A 18 -18.68 22.00 -2.77
N GLY A 19 -19.92 22.03 -2.27
CA GLY A 19 -20.50 20.97 -1.47
C GLY A 19 -20.55 19.64 -2.23
N GLU A 20 -20.99 19.62 -3.48
CA GLU A 20 -21.05 18.43 -4.32
C GLU A 20 -19.68 17.75 -4.45
N ARG A 21 -18.61 18.53 -4.64
CA ARG A 21 -17.25 17.98 -4.72
C ARG A 21 -16.81 17.33 -3.42
N ILE A 22 -17.15 17.93 -2.28
CA ILE A 22 -16.84 17.40 -0.95
C ILE A 22 -17.61 16.09 -0.71
N PHE A 23 -18.93 16.10 -0.94
CA PHE A 23 -19.75 14.92 -0.76
C PHE A 23 -19.35 13.78 -1.70
N ARG A 24 -19.04 14.06 -2.96
CA ARG A 24 -18.53 13.05 -3.88
C ARG A 24 -17.24 12.40 -3.38
N LEU A 25 -16.34 13.14 -2.73
CA LEU A 25 -15.15 12.58 -2.12
C LEU A 25 -15.47 11.73 -0.87
N LEU A 26 -16.44 12.16 -0.06
CA LEU A 26 -16.87 11.42 1.13
C LEU A 26 -17.63 10.14 0.78
N ASP A 27 -18.33 10.13 -0.35
CA ASP A 27 -19.09 8.99 -0.86
C ASP A 27 -18.23 7.98 -1.66
N GLU A 28 -16.92 8.29 -1.87
CA GLU A 28 -16.02 7.34 -2.51
C GLU A 28 -15.92 6.05 -1.69
N THR A 29 -15.99 4.93 -2.39
CA THR A 29 -15.89 3.62 -1.75
C THR A 29 -14.51 3.42 -1.15
N PRO A 30 -14.42 3.03 0.14
CA PRO A 30 -13.14 2.76 0.75
C PRO A 30 -12.41 1.60 0.08
N GLU A 31 -11.09 1.63 0.16
CA GLU A 31 -10.24 0.57 -0.38
C GLU A 31 -10.58 -0.78 0.24
N VAL A 32 -10.84 -1.79 -0.59
CA VAL A 32 -11.10 -3.17 -0.13
C VAL A 32 -9.79 -3.78 0.39
N ASP A 33 -9.83 -4.34 1.60
CA ASP A 33 -8.69 -5.03 2.22
C ASP A 33 -9.13 -6.35 2.86
N ASP A 34 -8.99 -7.44 2.12
CA ASP A 34 -9.30 -8.80 2.59
C ASP A 34 -8.09 -9.47 3.27
N GLY A 35 -7.01 -8.72 3.51
CA GLY A 35 -5.83 -9.20 4.20
C GLY A 35 -6.12 -9.59 5.64
N TYR A 36 -5.49 -10.67 6.10
CA TYR A 36 -5.67 -11.20 7.47
C TYR A 36 -4.33 -11.43 8.19
N VAL A 37 -3.22 -11.34 7.49
CA VAL A 37 -1.87 -11.35 8.09
C VAL A 37 -1.56 -9.95 8.57
N THR A 38 -1.13 -9.82 9.83
CA THR A 38 -0.87 -8.54 10.49
C THR A 38 0.58 -8.40 10.90
N LEU A 39 1.05 -7.16 11.01
CA LEU A 39 2.39 -6.84 11.50
C LEU A 39 2.35 -6.58 13.00
N VAL A 40 3.16 -7.31 13.77
CA VAL A 40 3.22 -7.21 15.23
C VAL A 40 4.65 -7.00 15.73
N ASN A 41 4.80 -6.38 16.91
CA ASN A 41 6.07 -6.41 17.62
C ASN A 41 6.35 -7.83 18.09
N ALA A 42 7.60 -8.27 17.99
CA ALA A 42 7.98 -9.63 18.28
C ALA A 42 9.27 -9.71 19.12
N VAL A 43 9.47 -10.85 19.75
CA VAL A 43 10.72 -11.22 20.44
C VAL A 43 11.13 -12.62 20.01
N LYS A 44 12.44 -12.88 20.00
CA LYS A 44 12.99 -14.24 19.86
C LYS A 44 13.22 -14.82 21.24
N ASP A 45 12.58 -15.95 21.51
CA ASP A 45 12.71 -16.70 22.75
C ASP A 45 13.04 -18.15 22.42
N GLY A 46 14.27 -18.59 22.73
CA GLY A 46 14.72 -19.98 22.44
C GLY A 46 14.64 -20.39 20.96
N GLY A 47 14.80 -19.45 20.02
CA GLY A 47 14.68 -19.71 18.58
C GLY A 47 13.24 -19.58 18.01
N THR A 48 12.25 -19.43 18.88
CA THR A 48 10.85 -19.22 18.47
C THR A 48 10.52 -17.71 18.49
N ILE A 49 9.74 -17.26 17.52
CA ILE A 49 9.25 -15.87 17.47
C ILE A 49 7.91 -15.83 18.19
N LYS A 50 7.77 -14.88 19.13
CA LYS A 50 6.53 -14.63 19.88
C LYS A 50 6.13 -13.17 19.77
N GLU A 51 4.83 -12.90 19.75
CA GLU A 51 4.28 -11.54 19.81
C GLU A 51 4.64 -10.86 21.13
N SER A 52 4.92 -9.56 21.09
CA SER A 52 5.20 -8.73 22.24
C SER A 52 4.31 -7.49 22.24
N GLU A 53 3.72 -7.18 23.40
CA GLU A 53 2.97 -5.93 23.58
C GLU A 53 3.89 -4.70 23.64
N LYS A 54 5.15 -4.90 23.99
CA LYS A 54 6.14 -3.82 24.09
C LYS A 54 6.85 -3.63 22.75
N ARG A 55 7.24 -2.39 22.48
CA ARG A 55 8.09 -2.08 21.33
C ARG A 55 9.48 -2.67 21.54
N THR A 56 9.85 -3.66 20.72
CA THR A 56 11.10 -4.42 20.84
C THR A 56 12.15 -4.04 19.80
N GLY A 57 11.73 -3.29 18.76
CA GLY A 57 12.55 -3.04 17.57
C GLY A 57 12.56 -4.20 16.55
N MET A 58 11.98 -5.33 16.90
CA MET A 58 11.80 -6.48 16.02
C MET A 58 10.32 -6.58 15.62
N TRP A 59 10.08 -6.84 14.34
CA TRP A 59 8.75 -7.00 13.78
C TRP A 59 8.58 -8.37 13.17
N ALA A 60 7.36 -8.90 13.23
CA ALA A 60 7.01 -10.19 12.61
C ALA A 60 5.61 -10.14 12.02
N TRP A 61 5.41 -10.92 10.98
CA TRP A 61 4.12 -11.21 10.39
C TRP A 61 3.41 -12.27 11.23
N LYS A 62 2.24 -11.93 11.74
CA LYS A 62 1.34 -12.85 12.43
C LYS A 62 0.35 -13.42 11.41
N HIS A 63 0.47 -14.69 11.12
CA HIS A 63 -0.34 -15.40 10.15
C HIS A 63 -1.19 -16.47 10.83
N TYR A 64 -2.49 -16.26 10.88
CA TYR A 64 -3.44 -17.23 11.39
C TYR A 64 -3.93 -18.13 10.25
N HIS A 65 -3.73 -19.44 10.39
CA HIS A 65 -4.20 -20.47 9.46
C HIS A 65 -5.57 -20.99 9.90
N LYS A 66 -6.62 -20.62 9.14
CA LYS A 66 -8.02 -21.00 9.48
C LYS A 66 -8.26 -22.51 9.44
N ASP A 67 -7.56 -23.21 8.59
CA ASP A 67 -7.66 -24.66 8.34
C ASP A 67 -7.07 -25.49 9.49
N THR A 68 -6.04 -25.02 10.14
CA THR A 68 -5.31 -25.73 11.21
C THR A 68 -5.54 -25.12 12.60
N GLY A 69 -6.07 -23.87 12.65
CA GLY A 69 -6.19 -23.09 13.89
C GLY A 69 -4.85 -22.62 14.45
N ILE A 70 -3.75 -22.78 13.71
CA ILE A 70 -2.39 -22.44 14.15
C ILE A 70 -2.05 -21.00 13.74
N THR A 71 -1.35 -20.29 14.60
CA THR A 71 -0.77 -18.97 14.30
C THR A 71 0.74 -19.11 14.13
N ASP A 72 1.24 -18.73 12.97
CA ASP A 72 2.66 -18.67 12.68
C ASP A 72 3.17 -17.23 12.78
N TYR A 73 4.42 -17.10 13.22
CA TYR A 73 5.12 -15.82 13.25
C TYR A 73 6.34 -15.88 12.35
N LYS A 74 6.44 -14.96 11.40
CA LYS A 74 7.57 -14.86 10.48
C LYS A 74 8.23 -13.50 10.63
N GLU A 75 9.55 -13.49 10.85
CA GLU A 75 10.32 -12.25 10.99
C GLU A 75 10.20 -11.38 9.74
N LEU A 76 9.96 -10.08 9.94
CA LEU A 76 10.01 -9.09 8.87
C LEU A 76 11.47 -8.90 8.44
N LYS A 77 11.79 -9.24 7.20
CA LYS A 77 13.14 -9.12 6.61
C LYS A 77 13.17 -8.26 5.36
N GLY A 78 12.04 -8.14 4.67
CA GLY A 78 11.91 -7.37 3.43
C GLY A 78 12.32 -8.15 2.18
N ASP A 79 12.16 -9.48 2.19
CA ASP A 79 12.30 -10.32 1.00
C ASP A 79 11.10 -10.12 0.06
N VAL A 80 11.36 -9.81 -1.21
CA VAL A 80 10.31 -9.57 -2.23
C VAL A 80 10.53 -10.48 -3.42
N VAL A 81 9.47 -11.20 -3.81
CA VAL A 81 9.50 -12.09 -4.99
C VAL A 81 8.28 -11.83 -5.87
N PHE A 82 8.54 -11.58 -7.15
CA PHE A 82 7.53 -11.57 -8.22
C PHE A 82 7.66 -12.89 -9.01
N ASP A 83 6.54 -13.56 -9.21
CA ASP A 83 6.46 -14.88 -9.84
C ASP A 83 5.40 -14.82 -10.94
N ASP A 84 5.85 -14.74 -12.19
CA ASP A 84 5.04 -14.64 -13.41
C ASP A 84 3.93 -13.55 -13.32
N VAL A 85 4.30 -12.32 -12.92
CA VAL A 85 3.32 -11.26 -12.69
C VAL A 85 2.96 -10.55 -13.98
N ASP A 86 1.65 -10.56 -14.30
CA ASP A 86 1.04 -9.72 -15.33
C ASP A 86 0.20 -8.63 -14.66
N PHE A 87 0.33 -7.40 -15.18
CA PHE A 87 -0.43 -6.28 -14.65
C PHE A 87 -0.70 -5.19 -15.70
N GLY A 88 -1.90 -4.66 -15.68
CA GLY A 88 -2.31 -3.45 -16.39
C GLY A 88 -3.28 -2.61 -15.56
N TYR A 89 -3.18 -1.29 -15.67
CA TYR A 89 -4.13 -0.38 -15.01
C TYR A 89 -5.55 -0.49 -15.59
N ASN A 90 -5.64 -0.91 -16.85
CA ASN A 90 -6.90 -1.23 -17.54
C ASN A 90 -6.81 -2.67 -18.05
N PRO A 91 -7.91 -3.44 -18.04
CA PRO A 91 -7.93 -4.83 -18.52
C PRO A 91 -7.42 -4.99 -19.95
N ASP A 92 -7.66 -3.99 -20.81
CA ASP A 92 -7.30 -4.03 -22.23
C ASP A 92 -5.82 -3.65 -22.51
N LYS A 93 -5.09 -3.20 -21.49
CA LYS A 93 -3.70 -2.73 -21.66
C LYS A 93 -2.80 -3.24 -20.55
N ILE A 94 -2.17 -4.37 -20.80
CA ILE A 94 -1.14 -4.92 -19.90
C ILE A 94 0.13 -4.08 -20.03
N VAL A 95 0.72 -3.71 -18.90
CA VAL A 95 1.94 -2.91 -18.78
C VAL A 95 3.13 -3.75 -18.35
N LEU A 96 2.90 -4.75 -17.51
CA LEU A 96 3.90 -5.72 -17.06
C LEU A 96 3.50 -7.09 -17.58
N HIS A 97 4.46 -7.80 -18.20
CA HIS A 97 4.24 -9.12 -18.77
C HIS A 97 5.24 -10.12 -18.19
N ASN A 98 4.74 -11.20 -17.57
CA ASN A 98 5.54 -12.31 -17.04
C ASN A 98 6.74 -11.85 -16.20
N ILE A 99 6.54 -10.87 -15.33
CA ILE A 99 7.62 -10.33 -14.51
C ILE A 99 8.06 -11.36 -13.47
N LYS A 100 9.34 -11.71 -13.56
CA LYS A 100 10.05 -12.52 -12.56
C LYS A 100 11.18 -11.71 -11.98
N MET A 101 11.14 -11.48 -10.69
CA MET A 101 12.21 -10.79 -9.98
C MET A 101 12.23 -11.19 -8.52
N PHE A 102 13.38 -11.02 -7.91
CA PHE A 102 13.53 -11.17 -6.47
C PHE A 102 14.44 -10.07 -5.91
N ALA A 103 14.24 -9.72 -4.67
CA ALA A 103 15.08 -8.84 -3.89
C ALA A 103 15.27 -9.45 -2.50
N GLU A 104 16.49 -9.84 -2.17
CA GLU A 104 16.83 -10.39 -0.87
C GLU A 104 17.00 -9.27 0.18
N PRO A 105 16.84 -9.56 1.46
CA PRO A 105 17.06 -8.59 2.53
C PRO A 105 18.42 -7.88 2.42
N GLY A 106 18.39 -6.56 2.45
CA GLY A 106 19.60 -5.73 2.35
C GLY A 106 20.09 -5.46 0.93
N GLN A 107 19.52 -6.07 -0.11
CA GLN A 107 19.85 -5.78 -1.49
C GLN A 107 19.32 -4.40 -1.93
N LYS A 108 20.06 -3.75 -2.82
CA LYS A 108 19.64 -2.53 -3.52
C LYS A 108 19.36 -2.88 -4.98
N ILE A 109 18.10 -2.69 -5.40
CA ILE A 109 17.65 -2.94 -6.77
C ILE A 109 17.44 -1.62 -7.49
N ALA A 110 17.97 -1.48 -8.69
CA ALA A 110 17.73 -0.33 -9.56
C ALA A 110 16.93 -0.78 -10.80
N PHE A 111 15.78 -0.15 -11.02
CA PHE A 111 14.99 -0.32 -12.23
C PHE A 111 15.43 0.69 -13.28
N VAL A 112 15.92 0.22 -14.43
CA VAL A 112 16.37 1.05 -15.54
C VAL A 112 15.46 0.82 -16.75
N GLY A 113 15.16 1.87 -17.48
CA GLY A 113 14.33 1.80 -18.68
C GLY A 113 13.75 3.18 -19.03
N SER A 114 13.16 3.28 -20.22
CA SER A 114 12.49 4.50 -20.70
C SER A 114 11.26 4.86 -19.86
N THR A 115 10.76 6.08 -20.04
CA THR A 115 9.48 6.50 -19.45
C THR A 115 8.35 5.58 -19.97
N GLY A 116 7.50 5.11 -19.07
CA GLY A 116 6.43 4.16 -19.41
C GLY A 116 6.84 2.68 -19.37
N ALA A 117 8.10 2.33 -19.12
CA ALA A 117 8.57 0.94 -19.04
C ALA A 117 8.10 0.15 -17.78
N GLY A 118 7.17 0.67 -17.00
CA GLY A 118 6.61 -0.04 -15.84
C GLY A 118 7.41 0.06 -14.53
N LYS A 119 8.47 0.86 -14.45
CA LYS A 119 9.29 0.99 -13.22
C LYS A 119 8.48 1.39 -11.99
N THR A 120 7.71 2.46 -12.11
CA THR A 120 6.82 2.94 -11.04
C THR A 120 5.68 1.95 -10.78
N THR A 121 5.25 1.20 -11.78
CA THR A 121 4.22 0.18 -11.63
C THR A 121 4.69 -0.92 -10.68
N ILE A 122 5.94 -1.38 -10.79
CA ILE A 122 6.51 -2.38 -9.87
C ILE A 122 6.47 -1.89 -8.41
N THR A 123 6.90 -0.65 -8.15
CA THR A 123 6.85 -0.07 -6.80
C THR A 123 5.43 0.09 -6.28
N ASN A 124 4.48 0.47 -7.14
CA ASN A 124 3.06 0.55 -6.79
C ASN A 124 2.47 -0.81 -6.41
N LEU A 125 2.89 -1.88 -7.09
CA LEU A 125 2.45 -3.25 -6.78
C LEU A 125 3.05 -3.76 -5.46
N ILE A 126 4.31 -3.42 -5.15
CA ILE A 126 4.93 -3.76 -3.85
C ILE A 126 4.16 -3.09 -2.70
N ASN A 127 3.71 -1.84 -2.88
CA ASN A 127 2.90 -1.12 -1.89
C ASN A 127 1.41 -1.55 -1.91
N ARG A 128 1.05 -2.46 -2.82
CA ARG A 128 -0.31 -2.93 -3.01
C ARG A 128 -1.32 -1.78 -3.17
N PHE A 129 -0.95 -0.75 -3.98
CA PHE A 129 -1.88 0.27 -4.43
C PHE A 129 -2.83 -0.26 -5.49
N TYR A 130 -2.43 -1.34 -6.15
CA TYR A 130 -3.23 -2.10 -7.11
C TYR A 130 -3.02 -3.59 -6.86
N ASP A 131 -4.05 -4.37 -7.08
CA ASP A 131 -3.99 -5.83 -7.07
C ASP A 131 -3.67 -6.36 -8.49
N ILE A 132 -2.85 -7.39 -8.59
CA ILE A 132 -2.41 -7.99 -9.86
C ILE A 132 -3.52 -8.84 -10.48
N GLN A 133 -3.52 -8.94 -11.82
CA GLN A 133 -4.46 -9.78 -12.56
C GLN A 133 -4.01 -11.24 -12.59
N ASP A 134 -2.70 -11.48 -12.77
CA ASP A 134 -2.13 -12.84 -12.80
C ASP A 134 -0.75 -12.89 -12.14
N GLY A 135 -0.33 -14.10 -11.77
CA GLY A 135 0.93 -14.35 -11.08
C GLY A 135 0.81 -14.23 -9.56
N LYS A 136 1.95 -14.04 -8.90
CA LYS A 136 2.05 -13.91 -7.43
C LYS A 136 3.15 -12.94 -7.04
N ILE A 137 2.83 -12.07 -6.07
CA ILE A 137 3.84 -11.29 -5.35
C ILE A 137 3.91 -11.81 -3.93
N ARG A 138 5.11 -12.12 -3.46
CA ARG A 138 5.36 -12.54 -2.08
C ARG A 138 6.24 -11.52 -1.37
N TYR A 139 5.89 -11.21 -0.15
CA TYR A 139 6.67 -10.40 0.75
C TYR A 139 7.01 -11.25 1.98
N ASP A 140 8.30 -11.43 2.25
CA ASP A 140 8.79 -12.42 3.22
C ASP A 140 8.21 -13.83 3.00
N GLY A 141 8.02 -14.24 1.74
CA GLY A 141 7.44 -15.52 1.35
C GLY A 141 5.93 -15.64 1.59
N ILE A 142 5.25 -14.60 2.08
CA ILE A 142 3.80 -14.53 2.24
C ILE A 142 3.20 -13.86 1.01
N ASN A 143 2.13 -14.45 0.43
CA ASN A 143 1.41 -13.78 -0.65
C ASN A 143 0.90 -12.42 -0.16
N ILE A 144 1.26 -11.35 -0.88
CA ILE A 144 0.98 -9.97 -0.51
C ILE A 144 -0.53 -9.71 -0.32
N ASN A 145 -1.40 -10.44 -1.04
CA ASN A 145 -2.84 -10.33 -0.92
C ASN A 145 -3.39 -10.83 0.43
N LYS A 146 -2.62 -11.66 1.16
CA LYS A 146 -2.97 -12.11 2.50
C LYS A 146 -2.59 -11.12 3.59
N ILE A 147 -1.70 -10.18 3.30
CA ILE A 147 -1.22 -9.18 4.26
C ILE A 147 -2.20 -8.00 4.26
N LYS A 148 -2.57 -7.51 5.43
CA LYS A 148 -3.36 -6.27 5.54
C LYS A 148 -2.62 -5.10 4.90
N LYS A 149 -3.28 -4.36 4.03
CA LYS A 149 -2.68 -3.24 3.27
C LYS A 149 -2.03 -2.21 4.19
N ASN A 150 -2.69 -1.85 5.29
CA ASN A 150 -2.12 -0.93 6.26
C ASN A 150 -0.85 -1.45 6.93
N ASP A 151 -0.80 -2.73 7.26
CA ASP A 151 0.36 -3.34 7.92
C ASP A 151 1.52 -3.56 6.93
N LEU A 152 1.21 -3.91 5.68
CA LEU A 152 2.20 -3.95 4.60
C LEU A 152 2.85 -2.57 4.42
N ARG A 153 2.04 -1.52 4.27
CA ARG A 153 2.53 -0.15 4.05
C ARG A 153 3.30 0.40 5.25
N LYS A 154 2.96 0.01 6.48
CA LYS A 154 3.76 0.35 7.68
C LYS A 154 5.15 -0.29 7.68
N SER A 155 5.33 -1.43 7.01
CA SER A 155 6.63 -2.09 6.90
C SER A 155 7.52 -1.50 5.80
N LEU A 156 6.95 -0.66 4.92
CA LEU A 156 7.60 -0.07 3.75
C LEU A 156 7.80 1.44 3.96
N GLY A 157 8.93 1.95 3.53
CA GLY A 157 9.17 3.38 3.37
C GLY A 157 9.13 3.74 1.88
N ILE A 158 8.24 4.66 1.49
CA ILE A 158 8.18 5.15 0.10
C ILE A 158 8.61 6.59 0.03
N VAL A 159 9.49 6.91 -0.95
CA VAL A 159 9.85 8.28 -1.31
C VAL A 159 9.29 8.55 -2.69
N LEU A 160 8.34 9.48 -2.77
CA LEU A 160 7.72 9.87 -4.02
C LEU A 160 8.61 10.87 -4.78
N GLN A 161 8.48 10.91 -6.10
CA GLN A 161 9.20 11.85 -6.94
C GLN A 161 8.74 13.29 -6.70
N ASP A 162 7.43 13.50 -6.55
CA ASP A 162 6.80 14.79 -6.29
C ASP A 162 6.30 14.79 -4.84
N THR A 163 7.14 15.25 -3.92
CA THR A 163 6.78 15.36 -2.51
C THR A 163 6.16 16.73 -2.24
N HIS A 164 4.91 16.77 -1.86
CA HIS A 164 4.22 17.98 -1.40
C HIS A 164 4.35 18.08 0.11
N LEU A 165 5.02 19.12 0.58
CA LEU A 165 5.13 19.43 2.00
C LEU A 165 4.14 20.52 2.37
N PHE A 166 3.45 20.33 3.49
CA PHE A 166 2.63 21.38 4.10
C PHE A 166 3.53 22.36 4.87
N THR A 167 3.07 23.62 4.97
CA THR A 167 3.77 24.61 5.78
C THR A 167 3.76 24.18 7.24
N GLY A 168 4.95 23.94 7.80
CA GLY A 168 5.11 23.44 9.16
C GLY A 168 6.49 22.81 9.39
N THR A 169 6.67 22.19 10.52
CA THR A 169 7.89 21.45 10.87
C THR A 169 7.95 20.10 10.17
N VAL A 170 9.14 19.48 10.12
CA VAL A 170 9.31 18.11 9.60
C VAL A 170 8.41 17.12 10.37
N MET A 171 8.30 17.26 11.70
CA MET A 171 7.48 16.40 12.55
C MET A 171 5.97 16.49 12.23
N GLU A 172 5.49 17.66 11.79
CA GLU A 172 4.09 17.86 11.41
C GLU A 172 3.78 17.32 10.00
N ASN A 173 4.82 17.02 9.21
CA ASN A 173 4.72 16.46 7.87
C ASN A 173 4.93 14.92 7.84
N ILE A 174 5.27 14.30 8.97
CA ILE A 174 5.45 12.86 9.16
C ILE A 174 4.36 12.28 10.04
#